data_fa45efe0940534799410a5020139b28e
#
_entry.id   fa45efe0940534799410a5020139b28e
#
_cell.length_a   1.000
_cell.length_b   1.000
_cell.length_c   1.000
_cell.angle_alpha   90.00
_cell.angle_beta   90.00
_cell.angle_gamma   90.00
#
_symmetry.space_group_name_H-M   'P 1'
#
loop_
_entity.id
_entity.type
_entity.pdbx_description
1 polymer ?
#
loop_
_entity_poly.entity_id
_entity_poly.type
_entity_poly.pdbx_seq_one_letter_code
_entity_poly.pdbx_strand_id
1 'polypeptide(L)'
;MDNCRAKAQKAVDELGQQMGGYVPETLKHINKHYPSLAVIIKDMDKVINEDGALDRKTKRLIALACVAVRMCDGCVYPQAKVAKNNGATREEIMEALNIAVLTGGVPTWSNAKGGITKLFDEWDAEDAEKKLFSKPKA
;
A
#
# COMPACT_ATOMS: atom_id res chain seq x y z
N MET A 1 -3.31 -31.05 2.37
CA MET A 1 -3.95 -29.84 1.83
C MET A 1 -4.26 -28.80 2.91
N ASP A 2 -4.76 -29.21 4.05
CA ASP A 2 -5.13 -28.26 5.12
C ASP A 2 -3.95 -27.46 5.69
N ASN A 3 -2.77 -28.07 5.84
CA ASN A 3 -1.59 -27.39 6.39
C ASN A 3 -1.05 -26.27 5.46
N CYS A 4 -1.12 -26.43 4.14
CA CYS A 4 -0.67 -25.41 3.18
C CYS A 4 -1.61 -24.19 3.20
N ARG A 5 -2.91 -24.40 3.22
CA ARG A 5 -3.90 -23.31 3.30
C ARG A 5 -3.82 -22.56 4.63
N ALA A 6 -3.64 -23.25 5.74
CA ALA A 6 -3.47 -22.64 7.05
C ALA A 6 -2.20 -21.77 7.10
N LYS A 7 -1.08 -22.26 6.56
CA LYS A 7 0.18 -21.48 6.46
C LYS A 7 0.02 -20.25 5.57
N ALA A 8 -0.66 -20.39 4.45
CA ALA A 8 -0.90 -19.29 3.53
C ALA A 8 -1.81 -18.22 4.15
N GLN A 9 -2.88 -18.63 4.83
CA GLN A 9 -3.76 -17.67 5.52
C GLN A 9 -3.00 -16.93 6.61
N LYS A 10 -2.19 -17.61 7.41
CA LYS A 10 -1.34 -16.98 8.41
C LYS A 10 -0.36 -15.98 7.77
N ALA A 11 0.24 -16.32 6.63
CA ALA A 11 1.13 -15.40 5.91
C ALA A 11 0.39 -14.14 5.44
N VAL A 12 -0.83 -14.28 4.93
CA VAL A 12 -1.68 -13.15 4.52
C VAL A 12 -2.07 -12.28 5.72
N ASP A 13 -2.42 -12.88 6.84
CA ASP A 13 -2.80 -12.16 8.06
C ASP A 13 -1.61 -11.36 8.62
N GLU A 14 -0.42 -11.95 8.64
CA GLU A 14 0.81 -11.29 9.07
C GLU A 14 1.19 -10.13 8.13
N LEU A 15 1.08 -10.32 6.81
CA LEU A 15 1.27 -9.24 5.83
C LEU A 15 0.25 -8.11 6.03
N GLY A 16 -1.01 -8.45 6.25
CA GLY A 16 -2.05 -7.48 6.56
C GLY A 16 -1.73 -6.64 7.80
N GLN A 17 -1.23 -7.26 8.86
CA GLN A 17 -0.79 -6.54 10.05
C GLN A 17 0.38 -5.59 9.75
N GLN A 18 1.38 -6.04 9.00
CA GLN A 18 2.53 -5.22 8.59
C GLN A 18 2.13 -4.05 7.67
N MET A 19 1.04 -4.19 6.95
CA MET A 19 0.46 -3.16 6.08
C MET A 19 -0.61 -2.28 6.78
N GLY A 20 -0.66 -2.31 8.11
CA GLY A 20 -1.58 -1.49 8.89
C GLY A 20 -3.05 -1.91 8.80
N GLY A 21 -3.31 -3.20 8.66
CA GLY A 21 -4.65 -3.77 8.55
C GLY A 21 -5.19 -3.84 7.11
N TYR A 22 -4.40 -3.44 6.12
CA TYR A 22 -4.79 -3.51 4.72
C TYR A 22 -4.23 -4.77 4.04
N VAL A 23 -5.07 -5.51 3.35
CA VAL A 23 -4.67 -6.65 2.52
C VAL A 23 -5.03 -6.35 1.06
N PRO A 24 -4.04 -6.25 0.15
CA PRO A 24 -4.30 -6.01 -1.27
C PRO A 24 -5.17 -7.11 -1.89
N GLU A 25 -6.07 -6.73 -2.78
CA GLU A 25 -6.96 -7.67 -3.49
C GLU A 25 -6.16 -8.73 -4.29
N THR A 26 -5.03 -8.33 -4.87
CA THR A 26 -4.12 -9.25 -5.56
C THR A 26 -3.62 -10.36 -4.61
N LEU A 27 -3.26 -10.02 -3.37
CA LEU A 27 -2.80 -11.01 -2.39
C LEU A 27 -3.92 -11.96 -1.96
N LYS A 28 -5.14 -11.45 -1.79
CA LYS A 28 -6.32 -12.28 -1.52
C LYS A 28 -6.59 -13.25 -2.67
N HIS A 29 -6.50 -12.78 -3.90
CA HIS A 29 -6.68 -13.61 -5.10
C HIS A 29 -5.60 -14.70 -5.19
N ILE A 30 -4.34 -14.35 -4.94
CA ILE A 30 -3.23 -15.32 -4.91
C ILE A 30 -3.48 -16.37 -3.82
N ASN A 31 -3.85 -15.97 -2.61
CA ASN A 31 -4.13 -16.90 -1.52
C ASN A 31 -5.25 -17.88 -1.86
N LYS A 32 -6.28 -17.42 -2.57
CA LYS A 32 -7.41 -18.25 -3.01
C LYS A 32 -6.99 -19.32 -4.02
N HIS A 33 -6.19 -18.94 -5.02
CA HIS A 33 -5.91 -19.77 -6.19
C HIS A 33 -4.56 -20.51 -6.11
N TYR A 34 -3.57 -19.93 -5.44
CA TYR A 34 -2.23 -20.51 -5.29
C TYR A 34 -1.64 -20.20 -3.91
N PRO A 35 -2.11 -20.86 -2.85
CA PRO A 35 -1.77 -20.54 -1.46
C PRO A 35 -0.27 -20.54 -1.16
N SER A 36 0.50 -21.47 -1.73
CA SER A 36 1.95 -21.55 -1.51
C SER A 36 2.68 -20.30 -1.98
N LEU A 37 2.18 -19.60 -3.00
CA LEU A 37 2.77 -18.35 -3.47
C LEU A 37 2.60 -17.22 -2.43
N ALA A 38 1.49 -17.20 -1.69
CA ALA A 38 1.29 -16.21 -0.63
C ALA A 38 2.37 -16.32 0.47
N VAL A 39 2.81 -17.54 0.79
CA VAL A 39 3.91 -17.77 1.74
C VAL A 39 5.24 -17.24 1.20
N ILE A 40 5.52 -17.49 -0.08
CA ILE A 40 6.74 -16.98 -0.74
C ILE A 40 6.74 -15.46 -0.78
N ILE A 41 5.60 -14.83 -1.12
CA ILE A 41 5.46 -13.38 -1.15
C ILE A 41 5.72 -12.78 0.23
N LYS A 42 5.24 -13.41 1.31
CA LYS A 42 5.53 -12.94 2.66
C LYS A 42 7.03 -12.86 2.94
N ASP A 43 7.78 -13.89 2.54
CA ASP A 43 9.23 -13.90 2.75
C ASP A 43 9.95 -12.86 1.87
N MET A 44 9.50 -12.68 0.64
CA MET A 44 10.03 -11.69 -0.29
C MET A 44 9.73 -10.26 0.18
N ASP A 45 8.54 -10.02 0.72
CA ASP A 45 8.09 -8.72 1.18
C ASP A 45 8.79 -8.23 2.48
N LYS A 46 9.62 -9.03 3.11
CA LYS A 46 10.52 -8.57 4.20
C LYS A 46 11.38 -7.40 3.76
N VAL A 47 11.79 -7.38 2.50
CA VAL A 47 12.57 -6.27 1.91
C VAL A 47 11.89 -4.92 2.12
N ILE A 48 10.56 -4.86 2.02
CA ILE A 48 9.79 -3.62 2.11
C ILE A 48 9.09 -3.43 3.46
N ASN A 49 8.79 -4.51 4.18
CA ASN A 49 8.04 -4.47 5.43
C ASN A 49 8.91 -4.39 6.69
N GLU A 50 10.22 -4.52 6.56
CA GLU A 50 11.17 -4.39 7.68
C GLU A 50 11.98 -3.09 7.55
N ASP A 51 12.22 -2.43 8.69
CA ASP A 51 13.11 -1.27 8.74
C ASP A 51 14.56 -1.72 8.56
N GLY A 52 15.33 -0.93 7.83
CA GLY A 52 16.74 -1.16 7.57
C GLY A 52 17.45 0.20 7.51
N ALA A 53 18.40 0.37 6.59
CA ALA A 53 18.99 1.68 6.31
C ALA A 53 17.94 2.70 5.87
N LEU A 54 16.90 2.21 5.18
CA LEU A 54 15.67 2.96 4.89
C LEU A 54 14.55 2.40 5.76
N ASP A 55 13.72 3.28 6.31
CA ASP A 55 12.52 2.88 7.03
C ASP A 55 11.41 2.38 6.08
N ARG A 56 10.42 1.70 6.63
CA ARG A 56 9.28 1.13 5.87
C ARG A 56 8.49 2.19 5.11
N LYS A 57 8.31 3.37 5.69
CA LYS A 57 7.63 4.49 5.03
C LYS A 57 8.36 4.89 3.75
N THR A 58 9.66 5.14 3.85
CA THR A 58 10.50 5.51 2.70
C THR A 58 10.51 4.42 1.64
N LYS A 59 10.63 3.15 2.04
CA LYS A 59 10.56 2.02 1.11
C LYS A 59 9.22 1.96 0.35
N ARG A 60 8.10 2.25 1.02
CA ARG A 60 6.78 2.29 0.36
C ARG A 60 6.64 3.47 -0.60
N LEU A 61 7.20 4.63 -0.28
CA LEU A 61 7.23 5.78 -1.19
C LEU A 61 8.07 5.49 -2.44
N ILE A 62 9.21 4.82 -2.28
CA ILE A 62 10.03 4.35 -3.41
C ILE A 62 9.24 3.35 -4.27
N ALA A 63 8.59 2.36 -3.65
CA ALA A 63 7.78 1.39 -4.36
C ALA A 63 6.62 2.04 -5.11
N LEU A 64 5.96 3.05 -4.52
CA LEU A 64 4.92 3.83 -5.18
C LEU A 64 5.44 4.49 -6.46
N ALA A 65 6.59 5.16 -6.39
CA ALA A 65 7.22 5.78 -7.56
C ALA A 65 7.56 4.73 -8.63
N CYS A 66 8.11 3.58 -8.24
CA CYS A 66 8.47 2.50 -9.16
C CYS A 66 7.25 1.92 -9.89
N VAL A 67 6.16 1.64 -9.19
CA VAL A 67 4.95 1.09 -9.82
C VAL A 67 4.23 2.11 -10.70
N ALA A 68 4.29 3.40 -10.34
CA ALA A 68 3.75 4.48 -11.15
C ALA A 68 4.49 4.60 -12.49
N VAL A 69 5.82 4.62 -12.47
CA VAL A 69 6.66 4.65 -13.69
C VAL A 69 6.41 3.42 -14.56
N ARG A 70 6.20 2.25 -13.95
CA ARG A 70 5.90 1.01 -14.67
C ARG A 70 4.47 0.95 -15.22
N MET A 71 3.67 1.98 -15.03
CA MET A 71 2.29 2.05 -15.52
C MET A 71 1.39 0.93 -14.97
N CYS A 72 1.64 0.48 -13.73
CA CYS A 72 0.83 -0.52 -13.07
C CYS A 72 -0.41 0.14 -12.44
N ASP A 73 -1.51 0.13 -13.15
CA ASP A 73 -2.78 0.77 -12.74
C ASP A 73 -3.26 0.28 -11.36
N GLY A 74 -3.32 -1.02 -11.15
CA GLY A 74 -3.76 -1.62 -9.88
C GLY A 74 -2.74 -1.56 -8.74
N CYS A 75 -1.55 -0.99 -8.94
CA CYS A 75 -0.46 -1.01 -7.96
C CYS A 75 -0.33 0.31 -7.19
N VAL A 76 -0.79 1.42 -7.74
CA VAL A 76 -0.60 2.76 -7.15
C VAL A 76 -1.36 2.90 -5.85
N TYR A 77 -2.65 2.60 -5.85
CA TYR A 77 -3.46 2.70 -4.62
C TYR A 77 -2.92 1.82 -3.47
N PRO A 78 -2.60 0.53 -3.66
CA PRO A 78 -2.05 -0.29 -2.59
C PRO A 78 -0.74 0.27 -2.01
N GLN A 79 0.19 0.70 -2.83
CA GLN A 79 1.46 1.24 -2.35
C GLN A 79 1.27 2.56 -1.59
N ALA A 80 0.45 3.46 -2.11
CA ALA A 80 0.13 4.72 -1.44
C ALA A 80 -0.65 4.51 -0.13
N LYS A 81 -1.60 3.56 -0.10
CA LYS A 81 -2.36 3.19 1.12
C LYS A 81 -1.43 2.67 2.21
N VAL A 82 -0.51 1.77 1.88
CA VAL A 82 0.44 1.23 2.86
C VAL A 82 1.46 2.29 3.28
N ALA A 83 1.91 3.17 2.38
CA ALA A 83 2.74 4.31 2.75
C ALA A 83 2.04 5.20 3.80
N LYS A 84 0.76 5.54 3.58
CA LYS A 84 -0.07 6.24 4.57
C LYS A 84 -0.11 5.49 5.91
N ASN A 85 -0.36 4.19 5.89
CA ASN A 85 -0.43 3.36 7.08
C ASN A 85 0.90 3.29 7.84
N ASN A 86 2.01 3.51 7.15
CA ASN A 86 3.35 3.64 7.74
C ASN A 86 3.73 5.10 8.10
N GLY A 87 2.77 6.02 8.08
CA GLY A 87 2.97 7.40 8.52
C GLY A 87 3.34 8.39 7.43
N ALA A 88 3.24 8.05 6.15
CA ALA A 88 3.45 9.01 5.08
C ALA A 88 2.37 10.09 5.08
N THR A 89 2.78 11.33 4.86
CA THR A 89 1.88 12.45 4.64
C THR A 89 1.41 12.51 3.19
N ARG A 90 0.38 13.31 2.92
CA ARG A 90 -0.10 13.57 1.55
C ARG A 90 0.99 14.18 0.70
N GLU A 91 1.74 15.11 1.29
CA GLU A 91 2.85 15.81 0.65
C GLU A 91 3.97 14.84 0.26
N GLU A 92 4.35 13.93 1.15
CA GLU A 92 5.37 12.90 0.87
C GLU A 92 4.93 11.97 -0.28
N ILE A 93 3.66 11.56 -0.31
CA ILE A 93 3.09 10.76 -1.40
C ILE A 93 3.16 11.52 -2.72
N MET A 94 2.78 12.81 -2.70
CA MET A 94 2.80 13.65 -3.90
C MET A 94 4.22 13.91 -4.40
N GLU A 95 5.19 14.12 -3.52
CA GLU A 95 6.59 14.29 -3.90
C GLU A 95 7.17 13.04 -4.54
N ALA A 96 6.86 11.85 -4.00
CA ALA A 96 7.27 10.59 -4.61
C ALA A 96 6.71 10.42 -6.03
N LEU A 97 5.44 10.81 -6.24
CA LEU A 97 4.83 10.79 -7.57
C LEU A 97 5.41 11.85 -8.51
N ASN A 98 5.77 13.02 -8.01
CA ASN A 98 6.44 14.05 -8.82
C ASN A 98 7.79 13.56 -9.35
N ILE A 99 8.54 12.81 -8.54
CA ILE A 99 9.78 12.17 -8.98
C ILE A 99 9.49 11.11 -10.05
N ALA A 100 8.43 10.33 -9.88
CA ALA A 100 8.00 9.36 -10.87
C ALA A 100 7.63 10.02 -12.21
N VAL A 101 6.93 11.15 -12.18
CA VAL A 101 6.58 11.94 -13.39
C VAL A 101 7.83 12.52 -14.05
N LEU A 102 8.80 13.00 -13.27
CA LEU A 102 10.06 13.50 -13.80
C LEU A 102 10.81 12.42 -14.60
N THR A 103 10.78 11.18 -14.13
CA THR A 103 11.50 10.06 -14.76
C THR A 103 10.70 9.34 -15.83
N GLY A 104 9.39 9.22 -15.65
CA GLY A 104 8.50 8.46 -16.53
C GLY A 104 7.63 9.31 -17.47
N GLY A 105 7.61 10.63 -17.29
CA GLY A 105 6.81 11.56 -18.07
C GLY A 105 5.36 11.72 -17.57
N VAL A 106 4.63 12.64 -18.18
CA VAL A 106 3.23 12.97 -17.83
C VAL A 106 2.27 11.76 -17.88
N PRO A 107 2.42 10.78 -18.77
CA PRO A 107 1.60 9.56 -18.74
C PRO A 107 1.63 8.81 -17.41
N THR A 108 2.73 8.91 -16.67
CA THR A 108 2.84 8.35 -15.30
C THR A 108 1.77 8.92 -14.37
N TRP A 109 1.53 10.23 -14.43
CA TRP A 109 0.47 10.88 -13.67
C TRP A 109 -0.92 10.44 -14.12
N SER A 110 -1.16 10.37 -15.42
CA SER A 110 -2.45 9.91 -15.97
C SER A 110 -2.81 8.50 -15.47
N ASN A 111 -1.81 7.63 -15.34
CA ASN A 111 -1.98 6.30 -14.79
C ASN A 111 -2.21 6.31 -13.27
N ALA A 112 -1.49 7.14 -12.54
CA ALA A 112 -1.51 7.17 -11.08
C ALA A 112 -2.74 7.87 -10.48
N LYS A 113 -3.32 8.85 -11.18
CA LYS A 113 -4.35 9.75 -10.66
C LYS A 113 -5.55 9.03 -10.04
N GLY A 114 -6.03 7.95 -10.65
CA GLY A 114 -7.20 7.20 -10.15
C GLY A 114 -6.95 6.58 -8.78
N GLY A 115 -5.81 5.94 -8.60
CA GLY A 115 -5.42 5.35 -7.32
C GLY A 115 -5.19 6.39 -6.22
N ILE A 116 -4.63 7.54 -6.56
CA ILE A 116 -4.40 8.63 -5.62
C ILE A 116 -5.70 9.33 -5.25
N THR A 117 -6.58 9.60 -6.20
CA THR A 117 -7.91 10.16 -5.92
C THR A 117 -8.66 9.27 -4.94
N LYS A 118 -8.72 7.98 -5.22
CA LYS A 118 -9.37 7.01 -4.32
C LYS A 118 -8.80 7.08 -2.89
N LEU A 119 -7.50 7.10 -2.75
CA LEU A 119 -6.85 7.17 -1.44
C LEU A 119 -7.19 8.47 -0.71
N PHE A 120 -7.13 9.60 -1.40
CA PHE A 120 -7.35 10.90 -0.77
C PHE A 120 -8.81 11.11 -0.40
N ASP A 121 -9.77 10.63 -1.19
CA ASP A 121 -11.20 10.64 -0.85
C ASP A 121 -11.48 9.81 0.41
N GLU A 122 -10.89 8.61 0.51
CA GLU A 122 -10.99 7.78 1.72
C GLU A 122 -10.35 8.48 2.93
N TRP A 123 -9.22 9.12 2.74
CA TRP A 123 -8.53 9.83 3.82
C TRP A 123 -9.32 11.04 4.30
N ASP A 124 -9.95 11.79 3.40
CA ASP A 124 -10.82 12.92 3.76
C ASP A 124 -12.03 12.45 4.56
N ALA A 125 -12.62 11.31 4.20
CA ALA A 125 -13.72 10.71 4.96
C ALA A 125 -13.28 10.29 6.37
N GLU A 126 -12.11 9.64 6.51
CA GLU A 126 -11.53 9.26 7.81
C GLU A 126 -11.25 10.49 8.69
N ASP A 127 -10.72 11.57 8.11
CA ASP A 127 -10.43 12.81 8.85
C ASP A 127 -11.73 13.53 9.28
N ALA A 128 -12.77 13.49 8.47
CA ALA A 128 -14.08 14.03 8.80
C ALA A 128 -14.72 13.27 9.98
N GLU A 129 -14.64 11.94 9.98
CA GLU A 129 -15.11 11.11 11.09
C GLU A 129 -14.37 11.41 12.40
N LYS A 130 -13.05 11.50 12.37
CA LYS A 130 -12.23 11.83 13.54
C LYS A 130 -12.62 13.19 14.15
N LYS A 131 -12.88 14.20 13.30
CA LYS A 131 -13.35 15.52 13.76
C LYS A 131 -14.72 15.48 14.41
N LEU A 132 -15.63 14.63 13.93
CA LEU A 132 -16.96 14.43 14.52
C LEU A 132 -16.88 13.85 15.94
N PHE A 133 -16.01 12.84 16.14
CA PHE A 133 -15.83 12.17 17.42
C PHE A 133 -14.95 12.94 18.41
N SER A 134 -14.13 13.90 17.95
CA SER A 134 -13.25 14.72 18.79
C SER A 134 -13.91 15.98 19.35
N LYS A 135 -15.16 16.32 18.95
CA LYS A 135 -15.89 17.45 19.53
C LYS A 135 -16.29 17.10 20.97
N PRO A 136 -15.96 17.94 21.96
CA PRO A 136 -16.42 17.71 23.33
C PRO A 136 -17.95 17.69 23.34
N LYS A 137 -18.52 16.68 24.02
CA LYS A 137 -19.95 16.65 24.28
C LYS A 137 -20.27 17.89 25.10
N ALA A 138 -21.09 18.76 24.53
CA ALA A 138 -21.58 19.95 25.21
C ALA A 138 -22.45 19.53 26.39
#